data_4bc9ecd9a336bbb43e535699114af86a
#
_entry.id   4bc9ecd9a336bbb43e535699114af86a
#
_cell.length_a   1.000
_cell.length_b   1.000
_cell.length_c   1.000
_cell.angle_alpha   90.00
_cell.angle_beta   90.00
_cell.angle_gamma   90.00
#
_symmetry.space_group_name_H-M   'P 1'
#
loop_
_entity.id
_entity.type
_entity.pdbx_description
1 polymer ?
#
loop_
_entity_poly.entity_id
_entity_poly.type
_entity_poly.pdbx_seq_one_letter_code
_entity_poly.pdbx_strand_id
1 'polypeptide(L)'
;MKEDDVEKKSISRRNFLKTAGGAAAVAGLASSGIPLMVGTAQAACDALPKKWDETYDVVVVGSGFAGLAAAIEAKNAGASVALLEKMPVHGGNSVINGGDFCAPGTKLQKENGVEDSADLLYKDMMRAGMYLNHPELARTVADNAKDALEWTESYLGCRYTKLNFHGGHSVKRAHGTINQSGSEVVNKELAKAKEIGVKIMLRTKLVKFLSDKHGRIVGMEVLKGYRFPDDKSGKTAFLKAKKAVVLTSGGFSQDIALRQVHDPRLTDKLGSTNHPGATGEALLAACASGAADVQMDWIQLGPWTSPEEKGFGYVPLFCEPLVGYGLMVNPKTGKRFFKETGNRKERADAILLLGNPAVIMGDSYAVKKQVVPHALKGGLENGAIKKFDSLDDLARAYGMPVDAFKEQVARWNSFAEKRKDDDLGCMIFKDAKPTVEAPFYAARLWPKVHHTMGGLVINKDAQVMGFDFKPVKGLYAAGEVTGGVHGAVRLGSVAMADCIVFGRIAGKNAAREKAWS
;
A
#
# COMPACT_ATOMS: atom_id res chain seq x y z
N MET A 1 26.88 -52.84 4.00
CA MET A 1 26.30 -52.00 5.06
C MET A 1 24.83 -51.86 4.71
N LYS A 2 23.94 -52.24 5.62
CA LYS A 2 22.51 -52.50 5.40
C LYS A 2 21.76 -51.21 5.16
N GLU A 3 20.95 -51.16 4.10
CA GLU A 3 19.90 -50.17 3.88
C GLU A 3 18.77 -50.44 4.87
N ASP A 4 18.39 -49.43 5.66
CA ASP A 4 17.25 -49.50 6.55
C ASP A 4 15.98 -49.07 5.80
N ASP A 5 15.07 -50.05 5.67
CA ASP A 5 13.72 -49.90 5.11
C ASP A 5 12.86 -48.96 6.00
N VAL A 6 12.51 -47.78 5.48
CA VAL A 6 11.48 -46.95 6.05
C VAL A 6 10.11 -47.34 5.51
N GLU A 7 9.41 -48.15 6.28
CA GLU A 7 8.05 -48.64 6.00
C GLU A 7 7.05 -47.45 5.91
N LYS A 8 6.58 -47.16 4.70
CA LYS A 8 5.47 -46.20 4.47
C LYS A 8 4.16 -46.82 4.98
N LYS A 9 3.75 -46.49 6.21
CA LYS A 9 2.41 -46.80 6.70
C LYS A 9 1.37 -45.98 5.94
N SER A 10 0.75 -46.59 4.92
CA SER A 10 -0.44 -46.04 4.26
C SER A 10 -1.63 -46.10 5.21
N ILE A 11 -2.20 -44.95 5.56
CA ILE A 11 -3.46 -44.88 6.31
C ILE A 11 -4.59 -45.36 5.40
N SER A 12 -5.17 -46.54 5.68
CA SER A 12 -6.26 -47.09 4.86
C SER A 12 -7.54 -46.25 5.08
N ARG A 13 -8.37 -46.10 4.02
CA ARG A 13 -9.67 -45.42 4.10
C ARG A 13 -10.54 -45.90 5.28
N ARG A 14 -10.39 -47.14 5.69
CA ARG A 14 -11.12 -47.76 6.81
C ARG A 14 -10.64 -47.21 8.17
N ASN A 15 -9.37 -46.88 8.31
CA ASN A 15 -8.83 -46.28 9.52
C ASN A 15 -9.17 -44.78 9.62
N PHE A 16 -9.23 -44.07 8.48
CA PHE A 16 -9.71 -42.71 8.41
C PHE A 16 -11.18 -42.59 8.85
N LEU A 17 -12.04 -43.50 8.38
CA LEU A 17 -13.46 -43.53 8.77
C LEU A 17 -13.67 -43.93 10.24
N LYS A 18 -12.78 -44.72 10.86
CA LYS A 18 -12.84 -45.03 12.29
C LYS A 18 -12.44 -43.83 13.15
N THR A 19 -11.54 -42.94 12.67
CA THR A 19 -11.17 -41.68 13.34
C THR A 19 -12.23 -40.60 13.14
N ALA A 20 -12.91 -40.61 11.96
CA ALA A 20 -14.05 -39.75 11.70
C ALA A 20 -15.33 -40.16 12.46
N GLY A 21 -15.46 -41.45 12.82
CA GLY A 21 -16.56 -41.93 13.67
C GLY A 21 -16.55 -41.39 15.11
N GLY A 22 -15.38 -40.90 15.57
CA GLY A 22 -15.29 -40.17 16.85
C GLY A 22 -15.99 -38.80 16.84
N ALA A 23 -16.15 -38.18 15.69
CA ALA A 23 -16.89 -36.92 15.54
C ALA A 23 -18.42 -37.11 15.54
N ALA A 24 -18.90 -38.30 15.19
CA ALA A 24 -20.33 -38.63 15.26
C ALA A 24 -20.83 -38.89 16.69
N ALA A 25 -19.92 -39.24 17.62
CA ALA A 25 -20.26 -39.41 19.04
C ALA A 25 -20.55 -38.06 19.74
N VAL A 26 -20.02 -36.94 19.21
CA VAL A 26 -20.32 -35.58 19.74
C VAL A 26 -21.70 -35.11 19.29
N ALA A 27 -22.20 -35.56 18.13
CA ALA A 27 -23.57 -35.25 17.70
C ALA A 27 -24.66 -36.00 18.49
N GLY A 28 -24.32 -37.14 19.12
CA GLY A 28 -25.20 -37.91 19.97
C GLY A 28 -25.44 -37.29 21.37
N LEU A 29 -24.55 -36.45 21.85
CA LEU A 29 -24.65 -35.77 23.13
C LEU A 29 -25.56 -34.52 23.10
N ALA A 30 -25.88 -34.01 21.89
CA ALA A 30 -26.82 -32.91 21.73
C ALA A 30 -28.28 -33.28 22.05
N SER A 31 -28.62 -34.59 22.07
CA SER A 31 -29.95 -35.07 22.44
C SER A 31 -30.14 -35.28 23.97
N SER A 32 -29.08 -35.12 24.75
CA SER A 32 -29.11 -35.30 26.21
C SER A 32 -29.34 -33.99 27.03
N GLY A 33 -29.75 -32.90 26.39
CA GLY A 33 -30.12 -31.67 27.06
C GLY A 33 -28.95 -30.90 27.73
N ILE A 34 -27.68 -31.26 27.46
CA ILE A 34 -26.53 -30.47 27.85
C ILE A 34 -26.41 -29.28 26.88
N PRO A 35 -26.61 -28.04 27.33
CA PRO A 35 -26.45 -26.91 26.44
C PRO A 35 -25.00 -26.89 25.93
N LEU A 36 -24.79 -27.14 24.61
CA LEU A 36 -23.53 -26.75 23.97
C LEU A 36 -23.44 -25.24 24.18
N MET A 37 -22.63 -24.80 25.12
CA MET A 37 -22.19 -23.43 25.16
C MET A 37 -21.28 -23.26 23.92
N VAL A 38 -21.88 -23.00 22.77
CA VAL A 38 -21.21 -22.26 21.71
C VAL A 38 -20.98 -20.89 22.35
N GLY A 39 -19.85 -20.75 22.99
CA GLY A 39 -19.38 -19.45 23.43
C GLY A 39 -19.24 -18.60 22.17
N THR A 40 -20.27 -17.83 21.86
CA THR A 40 -20.03 -16.59 21.13
C THR A 40 -18.97 -15.90 21.98
N ALA A 41 -17.76 -15.74 21.43
CA ALA A 41 -16.77 -14.84 22.00
C ALA A 41 -17.40 -13.44 21.93
N GLN A 42 -18.29 -13.16 22.87
CA GLN A 42 -18.78 -11.83 23.11
C GLN A 42 -17.57 -11.09 23.65
N ALA A 43 -17.00 -10.19 22.84
CA ALA A 43 -15.91 -9.33 23.28
C ALA A 43 -16.28 -8.86 24.70
N ALA A 44 -15.45 -9.21 25.69
CA ALA A 44 -15.70 -8.81 27.07
C ALA A 44 -15.85 -7.29 27.04
N CYS A 45 -17.02 -6.79 27.39
CA CYS A 45 -17.28 -5.37 27.43
C CYS A 45 -16.38 -4.81 28.55
N ASP A 46 -15.22 -4.26 28.16
CA ASP A 46 -14.35 -3.57 29.10
C ASP A 46 -15.18 -2.47 29.79
N ALA A 47 -15.11 -2.41 31.12
CA ALA A 47 -15.80 -1.33 31.84
C ALA A 47 -15.28 0.02 31.29
N LEU A 48 -16.21 0.88 30.86
CA LEU A 48 -15.84 2.22 30.39
C LEU A 48 -15.14 2.99 31.51
N PRO A 49 -14.21 3.88 31.19
CA PRO A 49 -13.49 4.66 32.19
C PRO A 49 -14.47 5.52 32.98
N LYS A 50 -14.25 5.64 34.29
CA LYS A 50 -15.05 6.53 35.15
C LYS A 50 -14.99 7.99 34.73
N LYS A 51 -13.91 8.38 34.08
CA LYS A 51 -13.65 9.72 33.58
C LYS A 51 -12.94 9.65 32.24
N TRP A 52 -13.39 10.47 31.29
CA TRP A 52 -12.72 10.71 30.01
C TRP A 52 -11.78 11.91 30.17
N ASP A 53 -10.56 11.81 29.66
CA ASP A 53 -9.58 12.91 29.72
C ASP A 53 -9.89 13.99 28.68
N GLU A 54 -10.33 13.57 27.49
CA GLU A 54 -10.75 14.49 26.43
C GLU A 54 -11.95 13.90 25.67
N THR A 55 -12.75 14.80 25.07
CA THR A 55 -13.97 14.45 24.34
C THR A 55 -14.04 15.19 23.03
N TYR A 56 -14.28 14.45 21.94
CA TYR A 56 -14.46 14.98 20.58
C TYR A 56 -15.69 14.33 19.93
N ASP A 57 -16.23 14.94 18.88
CA ASP A 57 -17.25 14.28 18.07
C ASP A 57 -16.65 13.14 17.27
N VAL A 58 -15.53 13.40 16.59
CA VAL A 58 -14.79 12.42 15.76
C VAL A 58 -13.34 12.36 16.20
N VAL A 59 -12.82 11.14 16.38
CA VAL A 59 -11.39 10.90 16.62
C VAL A 59 -10.83 10.15 15.42
N VAL A 60 -9.81 10.72 14.77
CA VAL A 60 -9.11 10.10 13.63
C VAL A 60 -7.77 9.54 14.11
N VAL A 61 -7.43 8.32 13.72
CA VAL A 61 -6.19 7.64 14.11
C VAL A 61 -5.27 7.44 12.92
N GLY A 62 -4.17 8.16 12.88
CA GLY A 62 -3.19 8.18 11.78
C GLY A 62 -3.25 9.47 10.97
N SER A 63 -2.08 10.05 10.69
CA SER A 63 -1.91 11.36 10.04
C SER A 63 -1.41 11.30 8.59
N GLY A 64 -1.62 10.16 7.90
CA GLY A 64 -1.40 10.04 6.46
C GLY A 64 -2.50 10.72 5.63
N PHE A 65 -2.47 10.57 4.30
CA PHE A 65 -3.46 11.13 3.36
C PHE A 65 -4.91 10.87 3.81
N ALA A 66 -5.26 9.61 4.10
CA ALA A 66 -6.62 9.26 4.47
C ALA A 66 -7.06 9.94 5.77
N GLY A 67 -6.17 10.00 6.78
CA GLY A 67 -6.50 10.58 8.07
C GLY A 67 -6.64 12.09 8.03
N LEU A 68 -5.75 12.78 7.33
CA LEU A 68 -5.85 14.23 7.14
C LEU A 68 -7.10 14.60 6.33
N ALA A 69 -7.39 13.88 5.23
CA ALA A 69 -8.61 14.08 4.45
C ALA A 69 -9.87 13.84 5.30
N ALA A 70 -9.90 12.75 6.10
CA ALA A 70 -11.02 12.45 6.98
C ALA A 70 -11.21 13.53 8.07
N ALA A 71 -10.13 13.99 8.68
CA ALA A 71 -10.19 15.03 9.71
C ALA A 71 -10.70 16.37 9.14
N ILE A 72 -10.25 16.74 7.93
CA ILE A 72 -10.69 17.95 7.23
C ILE A 72 -12.18 17.87 6.92
N GLU A 73 -12.65 16.77 6.29
CA GLU A 73 -14.06 16.63 5.91
C GLU A 73 -14.99 16.51 7.13
N ALA A 74 -14.56 15.84 8.20
CA ALA A 74 -15.32 15.80 9.45
C ALA A 74 -15.41 17.20 10.09
N LYS A 75 -14.34 17.97 10.06
CA LYS A 75 -14.32 19.35 10.58
C LYS A 75 -15.20 20.28 9.75
N ASN A 76 -15.14 20.17 8.42
CA ASN A 76 -15.99 20.94 7.50
C ASN A 76 -17.49 20.63 7.70
N ALA A 77 -17.81 19.39 8.13
CA ALA A 77 -19.16 18.99 8.51
C ALA A 77 -19.58 19.45 9.93
N GLY A 78 -18.78 20.30 10.59
CA GLY A 78 -19.10 20.92 11.88
C GLY A 78 -18.72 20.10 13.11
N ALA A 79 -18.03 18.96 12.97
CA ALA A 79 -17.61 18.15 14.11
C ALA A 79 -16.42 18.76 14.87
N SER A 80 -16.34 18.52 16.17
CA SER A 80 -15.08 18.66 16.92
C SER A 80 -14.19 17.46 16.63
N VAL A 81 -12.94 17.70 16.17
CA VAL A 81 -12.08 16.64 15.64
C VAL A 81 -10.73 16.61 16.33
N ALA A 82 -10.30 15.41 16.79
CA ALA A 82 -8.91 15.11 17.13
C ALA A 82 -8.30 14.16 16.11
N LEU A 83 -7.05 14.44 15.69
CA LEU A 83 -6.23 13.57 14.85
C LEU A 83 -5.03 13.09 15.67
N LEU A 84 -4.91 11.78 15.83
CA LEU A 84 -3.86 11.13 16.59
C LEU A 84 -2.76 10.62 15.67
N GLU A 85 -1.51 10.81 16.06
CA GLU A 85 -0.34 10.25 15.40
C GLU A 85 0.62 9.67 16.45
N LYS A 86 0.98 8.40 16.33
CA LYS A 86 1.89 7.75 17.29
C LYS A 86 3.34 8.22 17.17
N MET A 87 3.73 8.68 16.00
CA MET A 87 5.08 9.15 15.73
C MET A 87 5.30 10.60 16.18
N PRO A 88 6.56 11.04 16.32
CA PRO A 88 6.89 12.44 16.64
C PRO A 88 6.65 13.39 15.46
N VAL A 89 6.41 12.85 14.26
CA VAL A 89 6.14 13.58 13.03
C VAL A 89 4.92 13.00 12.33
N HIS A 90 4.21 13.83 11.57
CA HIS A 90 3.03 13.43 10.81
C HIS A 90 3.39 12.86 9.44
N GLY A 91 2.42 12.21 8.82
CA GLY A 91 2.42 11.82 7.41
C GLY A 91 2.78 10.37 7.12
N GLY A 92 3.54 9.68 7.98
CA GLY A 92 3.88 8.26 7.78
C GLY A 92 4.39 7.94 6.37
N ASN A 93 3.85 6.90 5.73
CA ASN A 93 4.19 6.52 4.35
C ASN A 93 3.77 7.58 3.32
N SER A 94 2.75 8.37 3.62
CA SER A 94 2.23 9.38 2.71
C SER A 94 3.24 10.49 2.40
N VAL A 95 4.08 10.85 3.36
CA VAL A 95 5.10 11.91 3.18
C VAL A 95 6.28 11.46 2.33
N ILE A 96 6.64 10.17 2.37
CA ILE A 96 7.87 9.64 1.76
C ILE A 96 7.66 8.97 0.41
N ASN A 97 6.43 8.88 -0.10
CA ASN A 97 6.15 8.29 -1.42
C ASN A 97 6.47 9.26 -2.57
N GLY A 98 6.39 8.76 -3.81
CA GLY A 98 6.71 9.50 -5.03
C GLY A 98 5.72 10.61 -5.43
N GLY A 99 4.61 10.81 -4.70
CA GLY A 99 3.65 11.90 -4.94
C GLY A 99 2.80 11.77 -6.20
N ASP A 100 2.60 10.57 -6.71
CA ASP A 100 1.77 10.32 -7.90
C ASP A 100 0.32 10.02 -7.51
N PHE A 101 -0.61 10.81 -8.01
CA PHE A 101 -2.06 10.64 -7.82
C PHE A 101 -2.70 10.01 -9.07
N CYS A 102 -3.42 8.90 -8.90
CA CYS A 102 -4.14 8.25 -9.99
C CYS A 102 -5.53 8.88 -10.18
N ALA A 103 -5.76 9.50 -11.34
CA ALA A 103 -7.08 10.02 -11.70
C ALA A 103 -7.35 9.94 -13.20
N PRO A 104 -8.55 9.48 -13.63
CA PRO A 104 -8.93 9.41 -15.03
C PRO A 104 -9.65 10.68 -15.51
N GLY A 105 -9.58 10.98 -16.80
CA GLY A 105 -10.39 12.02 -17.48
C GLY A 105 -10.07 13.45 -17.05
N THR A 106 -8.83 13.72 -16.64
CA THR A 106 -8.37 15.01 -16.13
C THR A 106 -8.00 15.99 -17.24
N LYS A 107 -7.88 17.27 -16.88
CA LYS A 107 -7.38 18.32 -17.78
C LYS A 107 -5.96 18.00 -18.28
N LEU A 108 -5.06 17.59 -17.39
CA LEU A 108 -3.68 17.27 -17.73
C LEU A 108 -3.59 16.10 -18.73
N GLN A 109 -4.47 15.08 -18.61
CA GLN A 109 -4.54 14.00 -19.60
C GLN A 109 -4.98 14.52 -20.97
N LYS A 110 -6.02 15.36 -21.03
CA LYS A 110 -6.50 15.95 -22.30
C LYS A 110 -5.42 16.78 -22.99
N GLU A 111 -4.69 17.61 -22.24
CA GLU A 111 -3.56 18.41 -22.74
C GLU A 111 -2.40 17.56 -23.27
N ASN A 112 -2.26 16.33 -22.78
CA ASN A 112 -1.25 15.37 -23.24
C ASN A 112 -1.82 14.36 -24.26
N GLY A 113 -3.03 14.56 -24.79
CA GLY A 113 -3.65 13.68 -25.78
C GLY A 113 -3.95 12.27 -25.26
N VAL A 114 -4.20 12.12 -23.95
CA VAL A 114 -4.54 10.84 -23.32
C VAL A 114 -6.03 10.78 -23.07
N GLU A 115 -6.70 9.82 -23.71
CA GLU A 115 -8.09 9.48 -23.45
C GLU A 115 -8.17 8.47 -22.30
N ASP A 116 -8.98 8.76 -21.27
CA ASP A 116 -9.13 7.91 -20.10
C ASP A 116 -10.52 8.10 -19.47
N SER A 117 -10.97 7.09 -18.72
CA SER A 117 -12.27 7.11 -18.04
C SER A 117 -12.22 6.33 -16.72
N ALA A 118 -13.21 6.59 -15.86
CA ALA A 118 -13.43 5.80 -14.64
C ALA A 118 -13.62 4.31 -14.96
N ASP A 119 -14.31 3.99 -16.07
CA ASP A 119 -14.49 2.61 -16.51
C ASP A 119 -13.18 1.93 -16.91
N LEU A 120 -12.29 2.65 -17.59
CA LEU A 120 -10.98 2.11 -17.96
C LEU A 120 -10.10 1.92 -16.71
N LEU A 121 -10.12 2.86 -15.78
CA LEU A 121 -9.43 2.72 -14.49
C LEU A 121 -9.96 1.51 -13.72
N TYR A 122 -11.28 1.37 -13.58
CA TYR A 122 -11.90 0.24 -12.90
C TYR A 122 -11.48 -1.11 -13.53
N LYS A 123 -11.51 -1.21 -14.86
CA LYS A 123 -11.06 -2.43 -15.57
C LYS A 123 -9.59 -2.73 -15.30
N ASP A 124 -8.73 -1.71 -15.29
CA ASP A 124 -7.32 -1.89 -14.96
C ASP A 124 -7.10 -2.33 -13.52
N MET A 125 -7.86 -1.75 -12.56
CA MET A 125 -7.82 -2.17 -11.15
C MET A 125 -8.24 -3.62 -10.99
N MET A 126 -9.39 -4.02 -11.58
CA MET A 126 -9.90 -5.40 -11.50
C MET A 126 -8.92 -6.40 -12.11
N ARG A 127 -8.36 -6.09 -13.29
CA ARG A 127 -7.36 -6.94 -13.96
C ARG A 127 -6.09 -7.09 -13.11
N ALA A 128 -5.54 -5.98 -12.61
CA ALA A 128 -4.33 -6.02 -11.79
C ALA A 128 -4.55 -6.74 -10.46
N GLY A 129 -5.70 -6.52 -9.84
CA GLY A 129 -6.10 -7.19 -8.60
C GLY A 129 -6.51 -8.65 -8.78
N MET A 130 -6.32 -9.23 -9.99
CA MET A 130 -6.69 -10.62 -10.32
C MET A 130 -8.17 -10.91 -10.07
N TYR A 131 -9.04 -9.90 -10.23
CA TYR A 131 -10.49 -9.95 -9.94
C TYR A 131 -10.82 -10.33 -8.48
N LEU A 132 -9.88 -10.13 -7.56
CA LEU A 132 -10.09 -10.31 -6.12
C LEU A 132 -10.49 -9.01 -5.41
N ASN A 133 -10.52 -7.88 -6.13
CA ASN A 133 -11.07 -6.64 -5.61
C ASN A 133 -12.54 -6.85 -5.23
N HIS A 134 -13.00 -6.24 -4.15
CA HIS A 134 -14.42 -6.03 -3.95
C HIS A 134 -14.91 -5.02 -4.99
N PRO A 135 -15.78 -5.43 -5.94
CA PRO A 135 -16.11 -4.60 -7.11
C PRO A 135 -16.66 -3.22 -6.75
N GLU A 136 -17.48 -3.16 -5.68
CA GLU A 136 -18.07 -1.91 -5.19
C GLU A 136 -17.02 -0.93 -4.68
N LEU A 137 -15.97 -1.42 -3.98
CA LEU A 137 -14.90 -0.57 -3.45
C LEU A 137 -14.00 -0.07 -4.57
N ALA A 138 -13.59 -0.95 -5.49
CA ALA A 138 -12.80 -0.57 -6.66
C ALA A 138 -13.55 0.45 -7.54
N ARG A 139 -14.88 0.26 -7.73
CA ARG A 139 -15.74 1.19 -8.45
C ARG A 139 -15.80 2.54 -7.74
N THR A 140 -15.97 2.55 -6.41
CA THR A 140 -15.98 3.78 -5.61
C THR A 140 -14.70 4.60 -5.82
N VAL A 141 -13.54 3.96 -5.81
CA VAL A 141 -12.27 4.65 -6.08
C VAL A 141 -12.24 5.19 -7.51
N ALA A 142 -12.55 4.36 -8.52
CA ALA A 142 -12.48 4.75 -9.92
C ALA A 142 -13.40 5.95 -10.26
N ASP A 143 -14.61 5.94 -9.72
CA ASP A 143 -15.62 6.99 -9.99
C ASP A 143 -15.28 8.31 -9.28
N ASN A 144 -14.63 8.26 -8.12
CA ASN A 144 -14.38 9.45 -7.30
C ASN A 144 -12.92 9.96 -7.37
N ALA A 145 -12.01 9.25 -8.06
CA ALA A 145 -10.59 9.62 -8.11
C ALA A 145 -10.36 10.99 -8.76
N LYS A 146 -11.13 11.35 -9.79
CA LYS A 146 -11.04 12.66 -10.43
C LYS A 146 -11.47 13.78 -9.47
N ASP A 147 -12.63 13.66 -8.84
CA ASP A 147 -13.10 14.64 -7.84
C ASP A 147 -12.13 14.78 -6.66
N ALA A 148 -11.54 13.66 -6.23
CA ALA A 148 -10.54 13.67 -5.17
C ALA A 148 -9.24 14.41 -5.59
N LEU A 149 -8.76 14.23 -6.84
CA LEU A 149 -7.64 15.02 -7.37
C LEU A 149 -7.99 16.52 -7.41
N GLU A 150 -9.13 16.86 -8.02
CA GLU A 150 -9.61 18.24 -8.14
C GLU A 150 -9.81 18.91 -6.77
N TRP A 151 -10.24 18.15 -5.76
CA TRP A 151 -10.29 18.63 -4.37
C TRP A 151 -8.90 18.98 -3.83
N THR A 152 -7.88 18.16 -4.10
CA THR A 152 -6.52 18.48 -3.67
C THR A 152 -5.97 19.71 -4.39
N GLU A 153 -6.33 19.94 -5.66
CA GLU A 153 -5.92 21.12 -6.42
C GLU A 153 -6.65 22.38 -5.98
N SER A 154 -7.98 22.35 -5.99
CA SER A 154 -8.81 23.55 -5.81
C SER A 154 -8.95 23.96 -4.34
N TYR A 155 -9.07 22.99 -3.42
CA TYR A 155 -9.31 23.26 -2.01
C TYR A 155 -8.02 23.32 -1.18
N LEU A 156 -7.04 22.47 -1.50
CA LEU A 156 -5.76 22.44 -0.78
C LEU A 156 -4.65 23.24 -1.47
N GLY A 157 -4.78 23.52 -2.78
CA GLY A 157 -3.78 24.21 -3.58
C GLY A 157 -2.58 23.34 -3.94
N CYS A 158 -2.78 22.02 -4.08
CA CYS A 158 -1.76 21.10 -4.60
C CYS A 158 -1.54 21.33 -6.10
N ARG A 159 -0.31 21.06 -6.58
CA ARG A 159 0.05 21.24 -7.98
C ARG A 159 0.60 19.95 -8.56
N TYR A 160 0.03 19.52 -9.69
CA TYR A 160 0.47 18.37 -10.47
C TYR A 160 0.99 18.84 -11.83
N THR A 161 2.21 18.45 -12.18
CA THR A 161 2.89 19.00 -13.37
C THR A 161 3.36 17.94 -14.36
N LYS A 162 3.29 16.67 -13.98
CA LYS A 162 3.70 15.54 -14.82
C LYS A 162 2.60 14.50 -14.92
N LEU A 163 2.55 13.83 -16.07
CA LEU A 163 1.70 12.66 -16.30
C LEU A 163 2.58 11.44 -16.50
N ASN A 164 2.67 10.62 -15.46
CA ASN A 164 3.52 9.43 -15.40
C ASN A 164 2.76 8.17 -15.80
N PHE A 165 3.49 7.15 -16.24
CA PHE A 165 3.00 5.79 -16.45
C PHE A 165 3.52 4.87 -15.33
N HIS A 166 2.65 4.01 -14.81
CA HIS A 166 3.04 2.92 -13.94
C HIS A 166 2.61 1.58 -14.54
N GLY A 167 3.43 0.55 -14.37
CA GLY A 167 3.16 -0.77 -14.94
C GLY A 167 1.81 -1.35 -14.50
N GLY A 168 1.11 -1.96 -15.45
CA GLY A 168 -0.23 -2.53 -15.27
C GLY A 168 -1.39 -1.61 -15.67
N HIS A 169 -1.15 -0.31 -15.85
CA HIS A 169 -2.15 0.61 -16.41
C HIS A 169 -2.26 0.50 -17.94
N SER A 170 -3.43 0.80 -18.48
CA SER A 170 -3.64 0.88 -19.93
C SER A 170 -3.13 2.21 -20.53
N VAL A 171 -3.14 3.29 -19.73
CA VAL A 171 -2.74 4.64 -20.17
C VAL A 171 -1.99 5.38 -19.07
N LYS A 172 -1.32 6.49 -19.41
CA LYS A 172 -0.74 7.42 -18.44
C LYS A 172 -1.85 8.09 -17.64
N ARG A 173 -1.88 7.92 -16.30
CA ARG A 173 -2.88 8.53 -15.42
C ARG A 173 -2.35 8.87 -14.03
N ALA A 174 -1.07 8.74 -13.81
CA ALA A 174 -0.42 9.08 -12.56
C ALA A 174 0.04 10.55 -12.61
N HIS A 175 -0.64 11.41 -11.85
CA HIS A 175 -0.38 12.85 -11.80
C HIS A 175 0.69 13.11 -10.75
N GLY A 176 1.90 13.40 -11.20
CA GLY A 176 3.04 13.71 -10.35
C GLY A 176 2.96 15.10 -9.75
N THR A 177 3.06 15.19 -8.43
CA THR A 177 3.16 16.47 -7.72
C THR A 177 4.38 17.28 -8.19
N ILE A 178 4.36 18.59 -8.02
CA ILE A 178 5.43 19.49 -8.46
C ILE A 178 6.81 19.11 -7.92
N ASN A 179 6.87 18.59 -6.69
CA ASN A 179 8.11 18.16 -6.05
C ASN A 179 8.36 16.64 -6.16
N GLN A 180 7.52 15.90 -6.90
CA GLN A 180 7.58 14.43 -7.04
C GLN A 180 7.66 13.73 -5.67
N SER A 181 6.86 14.20 -4.71
CA SER A 181 6.77 13.66 -3.36
C SER A 181 5.37 13.80 -2.80
N GLY A 182 4.91 12.82 -2.05
CA GLY A 182 3.65 12.90 -1.29
C GLY A 182 3.64 13.99 -0.24
N SER A 183 4.82 14.51 0.13
CA SER A 183 4.95 15.63 1.06
C SER A 183 4.22 16.90 0.59
N GLU A 184 4.08 17.11 -0.71
CA GLU A 184 3.28 18.22 -1.25
C GLU A 184 1.84 18.18 -0.72
N VAL A 185 1.19 17.04 -0.84
CA VAL A 185 -0.21 16.89 -0.42
C VAL A 185 -0.34 16.85 1.09
N VAL A 186 0.50 16.06 1.78
CA VAL A 186 0.48 15.97 3.25
C VAL A 186 0.65 17.34 3.90
N ASN A 187 1.59 18.15 3.43
CA ASN A 187 1.83 19.48 4.00
C ASN A 187 0.66 20.43 3.76
N LYS A 188 0.01 20.36 2.60
CA LYS A 188 -1.18 21.15 2.29
C LYS A 188 -2.40 20.71 3.12
N GLU A 189 -2.64 19.40 3.24
CA GLU A 189 -3.68 18.85 4.12
C GLU A 189 -3.45 19.26 5.57
N LEU A 190 -2.20 19.13 6.07
CA LEU A 190 -1.84 19.51 7.44
C LEU A 190 -2.04 20.99 7.71
N ALA A 191 -1.65 21.84 6.76
CA ALA A 191 -1.86 23.30 6.86
C ALA A 191 -3.36 23.60 6.94
N LYS A 192 -4.17 22.99 6.05
CA LYS A 192 -5.62 23.15 6.05
C LYS A 192 -6.27 22.63 7.35
N ALA A 193 -5.88 21.44 7.81
CA ALA A 193 -6.39 20.88 9.06
C ALA A 193 -6.12 21.81 10.27
N LYS A 194 -4.93 22.41 10.34
CA LYS A 194 -4.58 23.40 11.38
C LYS A 194 -5.41 24.69 11.24
N GLU A 195 -5.52 25.22 10.01
CA GLU A 195 -6.29 26.44 9.70
C GLU A 195 -7.74 26.34 10.18
N ILE A 196 -8.40 25.20 9.94
CA ILE A 196 -9.79 24.97 10.32
C ILE A 196 -9.96 24.46 11.75
N GLY A 197 -8.88 24.33 12.52
CA GLY A 197 -8.92 24.02 13.95
C GLY A 197 -9.11 22.52 14.27
N VAL A 198 -8.51 21.61 13.49
CA VAL A 198 -8.36 20.19 13.88
C VAL A 198 -7.31 20.10 14.99
N LYS A 199 -7.62 19.39 16.09
CA LYS A 199 -6.67 19.12 17.17
C LYS A 199 -5.72 18.00 16.77
N ILE A 200 -4.46 18.31 16.49
CA ILE A 200 -3.44 17.32 16.11
C ILE A 200 -2.64 16.91 17.35
N MET A 201 -2.54 15.61 17.59
CA MET A 201 -1.90 15.02 18.76
C MET A 201 -0.83 14.03 18.33
N LEU A 202 0.41 14.51 18.22
CA LEU A 202 1.59 13.69 17.95
C LEU A 202 1.96 12.86 19.20
N ARG A 203 2.78 11.81 19.03
CA ARG A 203 3.20 10.91 20.12
C ARG A 203 2.02 10.38 20.92
N THR A 204 0.92 10.08 20.21
CA THR A 204 -0.31 9.56 20.82
C THR A 204 -0.68 8.25 20.13
N LYS A 205 -0.35 7.12 20.79
CA LYS A 205 -0.58 5.75 20.29
C LYS A 205 -1.94 5.25 20.74
N LEU A 206 -2.75 4.72 19.81
CA LEU A 206 -3.92 3.91 20.14
C LEU A 206 -3.46 2.60 20.80
N VAL A 207 -4.07 2.25 21.94
CA VAL A 207 -3.85 0.97 22.64
C VAL A 207 -5.00 0.02 22.35
N LYS A 208 -6.22 0.44 22.63
CA LYS A 208 -7.44 -0.32 22.34
C LYS A 208 -8.66 0.57 22.15
N PHE A 209 -9.64 0.06 21.45
CA PHE A 209 -10.97 0.68 21.37
C PHE A 209 -11.79 0.35 22.63
N LEU A 210 -12.73 1.22 22.94
CA LEU A 210 -13.66 1.05 24.06
C LEU A 210 -15.07 1.03 23.50
N SER A 211 -15.83 -0.01 23.85
CA SER A 211 -17.21 -0.24 23.38
C SER A 211 -18.22 -0.05 24.51
N ASP A 212 -19.40 0.42 24.18
CA ASP A 212 -20.54 0.37 25.08
C ASP A 212 -21.14 -1.06 25.18
N LYS A 213 -22.13 -1.24 26.03
CA LYS A 213 -22.84 -2.51 26.22
C LYS A 213 -23.55 -3.05 24.96
N HIS A 214 -23.66 -2.27 23.91
CA HIS A 214 -24.25 -2.63 22.63
C HIS A 214 -23.20 -2.86 21.54
N GLY A 215 -21.90 -2.90 21.88
CA GLY A 215 -20.79 -3.11 20.98
C GLY A 215 -20.46 -1.89 20.10
N ARG A 216 -21.01 -0.70 20.37
CA ARG A 216 -20.65 0.53 19.68
C ARG A 216 -19.31 1.03 20.21
N ILE A 217 -18.40 1.36 19.31
CA ILE A 217 -17.15 2.05 19.65
C ILE A 217 -17.48 3.49 20.08
N VAL A 218 -17.10 3.81 21.31
CA VAL A 218 -17.44 5.08 21.99
C VAL A 218 -16.22 5.88 22.40
N GLY A 219 -15.03 5.33 22.18
CA GLY A 219 -13.77 5.97 22.50
C GLY A 219 -12.62 4.99 22.45
N MET A 220 -11.52 5.38 23.06
CA MET A 220 -10.29 4.59 23.05
C MET A 220 -9.38 4.89 24.24
N GLU A 221 -8.55 3.91 24.57
CA GLU A 221 -7.38 4.08 25.42
C GLU A 221 -6.17 4.41 24.54
N VAL A 222 -5.39 5.40 24.96
CA VAL A 222 -4.19 5.85 24.24
C VAL A 222 -3.01 6.03 25.19
N LEU A 223 -1.79 6.00 24.64
CA LEU A 223 -0.57 6.45 25.34
C LEU A 223 -0.18 7.83 24.80
N LYS A 224 -0.30 8.88 25.65
CA LYS A 224 0.18 10.24 25.34
C LYS A 224 1.64 10.41 25.73
N GLY A 225 2.42 11.05 24.86
CA GLY A 225 3.88 11.17 25.03
C GLY A 225 4.63 9.89 24.65
N TYR A 226 3.99 9.02 23.85
CA TYR A 226 4.59 7.78 23.35
C TYR A 226 5.88 8.02 22.57
N ARG A 227 6.87 7.18 22.80
CA ARG A 227 8.18 7.18 22.10
C ARG A 227 8.37 5.86 21.38
N PHE A 228 8.00 5.81 20.12
CA PHE A 228 8.17 4.61 19.29
C PHE A 228 9.60 4.07 19.32
N PRO A 229 9.81 2.76 19.46
CA PRO A 229 8.84 1.67 19.65
C PRO A 229 8.62 1.26 21.13
N ASP A 230 8.90 2.14 22.10
CA ASP A 230 8.85 1.83 23.54
C ASP A 230 7.43 1.89 24.09
N ASP A 231 6.75 0.74 24.20
CA ASP A 231 5.40 0.61 24.74
C ASP A 231 5.28 0.90 26.24
N LYS A 232 6.39 1.05 26.95
CA LYS A 232 6.41 1.49 28.35
C LYS A 232 6.47 3.02 28.46
N SER A 233 6.64 3.72 27.33
CA SER A 233 6.66 5.17 27.29
C SER A 233 5.26 5.76 27.22
N GLY A 234 5.15 7.01 27.64
CA GLY A 234 3.88 7.74 27.62
C GLY A 234 3.02 7.52 28.87
N LYS A 235 1.87 8.19 28.87
CA LYS A 235 0.87 8.09 29.95
C LYS A 235 -0.46 7.65 29.37
N THR A 236 -1.11 6.69 30.00
CA THR A 236 -2.46 6.24 29.65
C THR A 236 -3.43 7.41 29.76
N ALA A 237 -4.27 7.58 28.73
CA ALA A 237 -5.38 8.51 28.72
C ALA A 237 -6.56 7.91 27.95
N PHE A 238 -7.77 8.41 28.25
CA PHE A 238 -9.02 7.95 27.66
C PHE A 238 -9.68 9.06 26.84
N LEU A 239 -9.86 8.81 25.55
CA LEU A 239 -10.50 9.76 24.63
C LEU A 239 -11.91 9.28 24.27
N LYS A 240 -12.91 10.14 24.49
CA LYS A 240 -14.30 9.90 24.10
C LYS A 240 -14.51 10.35 22.66
N ALA A 241 -15.11 9.48 21.82
CA ALA A 241 -15.62 9.82 20.51
C ALA A 241 -17.15 9.82 20.56
N LYS A 242 -17.78 11.01 20.59
CA LYS A 242 -19.24 11.12 20.72
C LYS A 242 -20.00 10.58 19.50
N LYS A 243 -19.40 10.62 18.33
CA LYS A 243 -20.01 10.18 17.08
C LYS A 243 -19.33 8.95 16.53
N ALA A 244 -18.02 9.05 16.21
CA ALA A 244 -17.30 7.93 15.61
C ALA A 244 -15.77 8.07 15.76
N VAL A 245 -15.10 6.94 15.56
CA VAL A 245 -13.66 6.84 15.31
C VAL A 245 -13.42 6.52 13.84
N VAL A 246 -12.42 7.17 13.23
CA VAL A 246 -11.95 6.87 11.88
C VAL A 246 -10.53 6.32 11.96
N LEU A 247 -10.33 5.04 11.63
CA LEU A 247 -9.02 4.40 11.64
C LEU A 247 -8.33 4.54 10.28
N THR A 248 -7.15 5.17 10.26
CA THR A 248 -6.36 5.47 9.06
C THR A 248 -4.87 5.24 9.32
N SER A 249 -4.56 4.20 10.10
CA SER A 249 -3.23 3.91 10.65
C SER A 249 -2.22 3.38 9.61
N GLY A 250 -2.65 3.16 8.37
CA GLY A 250 -1.83 2.55 7.33
C GLY A 250 -1.72 1.03 7.47
N GLY A 251 -0.87 0.42 6.63
CA GLY A 251 -0.66 -1.03 6.59
C GLY A 251 0.35 -1.55 7.61
N PHE A 252 0.70 -2.83 7.48
CA PHE A 252 1.54 -3.56 8.43
C PHE A 252 2.89 -4.03 7.86
N SER A 253 3.40 -3.38 6.83
CA SER A 253 4.61 -3.81 6.10
C SER A 253 5.91 -3.84 6.92
N GLN A 254 5.97 -3.12 8.04
CA GLN A 254 7.09 -3.11 8.98
C GLN A 254 6.88 -4.05 10.18
N ASP A 255 5.72 -4.66 10.30
CA ASP A 255 5.47 -5.70 11.29
C ASP A 255 5.97 -7.04 10.75
N ILE A 256 7.22 -7.38 11.08
CA ILE A 256 7.87 -8.60 10.57
C ILE A 256 7.11 -9.85 11.03
N ALA A 257 6.65 -9.88 12.28
CA ALA A 257 5.93 -11.03 12.82
C ALA A 257 4.59 -11.21 12.07
N LEU A 258 3.80 -10.14 11.96
CA LEU A 258 2.50 -10.19 11.29
C LEU A 258 2.63 -10.56 9.80
N ARG A 259 3.56 -9.92 9.07
CA ARG A 259 3.74 -10.25 7.65
C ARG A 259 4.23 -11.68 7.41
N GLN A 260 5.03 -12.27 8.33
CA GLN A 260 5.47 -13.66 8.25
C GLN A 260 4.36 -14.68 8.56
N VAL A 261 3.37 -14.32 9.38
CA VAL A 261 2.16 -15.14 9.57
C VAL A 261 1.43 -15.33 8.23
N HIS A 262 1.39 -14.28 7.41
CA HIS A 262 0.68 -14.26 6.12
C HIS A 262 1.53 -14.73 4.94
N ASP A 263 2.84 -14.44 4.95
CA ASP A 263 3.82 -14.95 3.97
C ASP A 263 5.16 -15.22 4.67
N PRO A 264 5.47 -16.49 4.97
CA PRO A 264 6.69 -16.85 5.73
C PRO A 264 8.00 -16.49 5.01
N ARG A 265 7.96 -16.13 3.72
CA ARG A 265 9.14 -15.66 2.96
C ARG A 265 9.53 -14.24 3.32
N LEU A 266 8.60 -13.45 3.88
CA LEU A 266 8.78 -12.02 4.17
C LEU A 266 9.47 -11.80 5.52
N THR A 267 10.67 -12.38 5.68
CA THR A 267 11.50 -12.28 6.88
C THR A 267 12.13 -10.88 7.05
N ASP A 268 12.89 -10.69 8.11
CA ASP A 268 13.72 -9.48 8.34
C ASP A 268 14.78 -9.25 7.26
N LYS A 269 15.18 -10.31 6.53
CA LYS A 269 16.12 -10.21 5.39
C LYS A 269 15.53 -9.47 4.20
N LEU A 270 14.21 -9.41 4.08
CA LEU A 270 13.53 -8.63 3.07
C LEU A 270 13.15 -7.26 3.63
N GLY A 271 13.85 -6.21 3.22
CA GLY A 271 13.59 -4.85 3.65
C GLY A 271 12.17 -4.36 3.32
N SER A 272 11.84 -3.17 3.81
CA SER A 272 10.58 -2.48 3.47
C SER A 272 10.87 -1.07 2.99
N THR A 273 10.02 -0.56 2.08
CA THR A 273 10.05 0.84 1.64
C THR A 273 9.36 1.78 2.61
N ASN A 274 8.66 1.23 3.60
CA ASN A 274 7.72 1.96 4.43
C ASN A 274 8.40 2.58 5.66
N HIS A 275 7.73 3.60 6.19
CA HIS A 275 8.10 4.24 7.44
C HIS A 275 8.11 3.21 8.60
N PRO A 276 9.05 3.25 9.55
CA PRO A 276 9.12 2.29 10.66
C PRO A 276 7.83 2.12 11.45
N GLY A 277 7.00 3.16 11.53
CA GLY A 277 5.70 3.13 12.18
C GLY A 277 4.59 2.39 11.42
N ALA A 278 4.83 1.82 10.24
CA ALA A 278 3.83 1.04 9.49
C ALA A 278 3.69 -0.37 10.09
N THR A 279 3.16 -0.46 11.28
CA THR A 279 2.95 -1.66 12.09
C THR A 279 1.46 -1.97 12.27
N GLY A 280 1.11 -3.22 12.51
CA GLY A 280 -0.27 -3.71 12.49
C GLY A 280 -1.09 -3.49 13.76
N GLU A 281 -0.54 -2.89 14.82
CA GLU A 281 -1.20 -2.90 16.12
C GLU A 281 -2.60 -2.26 16.15
N ALA A 282 -2.82 -1.19 15.40
CA ALA A 282 -4.13 -0.52 15.37
C ALA A 282 -5.18 -1.34 14.58
N LEU A 283 -4.75 -2.05 13.51
CA LEU A 283 -5.58 -3.01 12.79
C LEU A 283 -5.97 -4.17 13.71
N LEU A 284 -5.00 -4.77 14.41
CA LEU A 284 -5.25 -5.86 15.35
C LEU A 284 -6.17 -5.42 16.51
N ALA A 285 -6.04 -4.18 17.00
CA ALA A 285 -6.94 -3.63 18.02
C ALA A 285 -8.39 -3.51 17.48
N ALA A 286 -8.57 -3.18 16.21
CA ALA A 286 -9.90 -3.16 15.58
C ALA A 286 -10.48 -4.58 15.45
N CYS A 287 -9.68 -5.56 15.02
CA CYS A 287 -10.08 -6.97 14.96
C CYS A 287 -10.46 -7.50 16.35
N ALA A 288 -9.70 -7.16 17.39
CA ALA A 288 -10.02 -7.51 18.79
C ALA A 288 -11.35 -6.88 19.27
N SER A 289 -11.81 -5.80 18.61
CA SER A 289 -13.09 -5.14 18.87
C SER A 289 -14.24 -5.63 17.97
N GLY A 290 -14.03 -6.74 17.24
CA GLY A 290 -15.04 -7.39 16.42
C GLY A 290 -15.04 -7.00 14.94
N ALA A 291 -14.07 -6.22 14.48
CA ALA A 291 -13.89 -5.94 13.05
C ALA A 291 -13.38 -7.18 12.31
N ALA A 292 -13.91 -7.41 11.11
CA ALA A 292 -13.41 -8.43 10.19
C ALA A 292 -12.26 -7.88 9.34
N ASP A 293 -11.35 -8.77 8.96
CA ASP A 293 -10.26 -8.50 8.03
C ASP A 293 -10.40 -9.33 6.75
N VAL A 294 -9.71 -8.92 5.69
CA VAL A 294 -9.74 -9.59 4.38
C VAL A 294 -8.39 -9.44 3.69
N GLN A 295 -8.02 -10.46 2.91
CA GLN A 295 -6.88 -10.43 1.99
C GLN A 295 -5.51 -10.14 2.64
N MET A 296 -5.33 -10.49 3.90
CA MET A 296 -4.11 -10.23 4.67
C MET A 296 -2.86 -10.89 4.05
N ASP A 297 -3.03 -11.99 3.31
CA ASP A 297 -1.94 -12.70 2.63
C ASP A 297 -1.42 -12.00 1.36
N TRP A 298 -2.13 -10.98 0.89
CA TRP A 298 -1.71 -10.20 -0.28
C TRP A 298 -0.82 -9.03 0.15
N ILE A 299 0.49 -9.25 0.08
CA ILE A 299 1.52 -8.25 0.42
C ILE A 299 2.33 -7.93 -0.83
N GLN A 300 2.30 -6.68 -1.27
CA GLN A 300 2.96 -6.22 -2.48
C GLN A 300 4.43 -5.93 -2.23
N LEU A 301 5.28 -6.44 -3.11
CA LEU A 301 6.68 -6.07 -3.19
C LEU A 301 6.89 -4.97 -4.23
N GLY A 302 7.84 -4.06 -3.97
CA GLY A 302 8.28 -3.04 -4.90
C GLY A 302 9.41 -3.57 -5.79
N PRO A 303 9.16 -3.88 -7.08
CA PRO A 303 10.18 -4.47 -7.98
C PRO A 303 11.26 -3.50 -8.40
N TRP A 304 11.10 -2.25 -8.09
CA TRP A 304 11.93 -1.11 -8.47
C TRP A 304 12.84 -0.61 -7.34
N THR A 305 12.90 -1.32 -6.23
CA THR A 305 13.79 -0.97 -5.11
C THR A 305 15.20 -1.52 -5.30
N SER A 306 16.18 -0.91 -4.62
CA SER A 306 17.59 -1.32 -4.67
C SER A 306 18.04 -1.97 -3.38
N PRO A 307 18.90 -3.01 -3.44
CA PRO A 307 19.52 -3.58 -2.25
C PRO A 307 20.54 -2.62 -1.60
N GLU A 308 21.04 -1.62 -2.33
CA GLU A 308 21.98 -0.62 -1.82
C GLU A 308 21.32 0.46 -0.94
N GLU A 309 20.00 0.61 -1.02
CA GLU A 309 19.28 1.66 -0.32
C GLU A 309 18.47 1.10 0.85
N LYS A 310 18.37 1.86 1.93
CA LYS A 310 17.40 1.60 3.01
C LYS A 310 16.08 2.31 2.69
N GLY A 311 14.95 1.71 3.10
CA GLY A 311 13.62 2.29 2.87
C GLY A 311 13.27 2.42 1.40
N PHE A 312 12.63 3.53 1.02
CA PHE A 312 12.20 3.80 -0.35
C PHE A 312 13.37 4.08 -1.29
N GLY A 313 14.27 4.98 -0.92
CA GLY A 313 15.46 5.36 -1.70
C GLY A 313 15.16 6.24 -2.93
N TYR A 314 16.17 6.41 -3.79
CA TYR A 314 16.11 7.16 -5.06
C TYR A 314 15.88 6.26 -6.28
N VAL A 315 16.29 4.99 -6.21
CA VAL A 315 16.16 4.04 -7.34
C VAL A 315 14.73 3.84 -7.80
N PRO A 316 13.67 3.86 -6.96
CA PRO A 316 12.30 3.84 -7.44
C PRO A 316 11.95 4.97 -8.40
N LEU A 317 12.43 6.18 -8.14
CA LEU A 317 12.22 7.37 -8.97
C LEU A 317 13.11 7.40 -10.23
N PHE A 318 14.12 6.54 -10.29
CA PHE A 318 14.94 6.27 -11.46
C PHE A 318 14.34 5.14 -12.29
N CYS A 319 13.95 4.03 -11.68
CA CYS A 319 13.50 2.81 -12.35
C CYS A 319 12.12 2.95 -13.00
N GLU A 320 11.09 3.40 -12.24
CA GLU A 320 9.70 3.45 -12.76
C GLU A 320 9.55 4.33 -13.99
N PRO A 321 10.17 5.53 -14.06
CA PRO A 321 10.10 6.35 -15.29
C PRO A 321 10.84 5.76 -16.49
N LEU A 322 11.81 4.86 -16.29
CA LEU A 322 12.56 4.22 -17.36
C LEU A 322 11.86 3.01 -17.97
N VAL A 323 10.79 2.47 -17.36
CA VAL A 323 10.06 1.36 -17.97
C VAL A 323 9.46 1.80 -19.32
N GLY A 324 9.72 1.02 -20.37
CA GLY A 324 9.33 1.36 -21.75
C GLY A 324 10.26 2.35 -22.48
N TYR A 325 11.34 2.82 -21.82
CA TYR A 325 12.42 3.63 -22.40
C TYR A 325 13.79 2.99 -22.27
N GLY A 326 14.02 2.19 -21.27
CA GLY A 326 15.22 1.41 -21.01
C GLY A 326 14.89 -0.07 -20.85
N LEU A 327 15.86 -0.88 -20.46
CA LEU A 327 15.72 -2.32 -20.34
C LEU A 327 16.18 -2.85 -18.99
N MET A 328 15.56 -3.97 -18.56
CA MET A 328 15.90 -4.70 -17.33
C MET A 328 16.49 -6.06 -17.69
N VAL A 329 17.70 -6.34 -17.20
CA VAL A 329 18.44 -7.55 -17.54
C VAL A 329 18.81 -8.39 -16.31
N ASN A 330 18.93 -9.70 -16.52
CA ASN A 330 19.58 -10.61 -15.59
C ASN A 330 21.12 -10.48 -15.76
N PRO A 331 21.87 -10.02 -14.75
CA PRO A 331 23.31 -9.85 -14.88
C PRO A 331 24.06 -11.16 -15.18
N LYS A 332 23.56 -12.32 -14.77
CA LYS A 332 24.20 -13.61 -15.09
C LYS A 332 24.20 -13.93 -16.58
N THR A 333 23.23 -13.45 -17.33
CA THR A 333 23.07 -13.78 -18.76
C THR A 333 23.23 -12.59 -19.69
N GLY A 334 23.17 -11.37 -19.17
CA GLY A 334 23.13 -10.12 -19.96
C GLY A 334 21.81 -9.93 -20.72
N LYS A 335 20.80 -10.78 -20.51
CA LYS A 335 19.54 -10.80 -21.29
C LYS A 335 18.36 -10.28 -20.48
N ARG A 336 17.39 -9.68 -21.16
CA ARG A 336 16.07 -9.37 -20.60
C ARG A 336 15.37 -10.70 -20.22
N PHE A 337 14.56 -10.67 -19.19
CA PHE A 337 13.90 -11.87 -18.64
C PHE A 337 12.42 -11.65 -18.36
N PHE A 338 11.95 -10.41 -18.38
CA PHE A 338 10.55 -10.08 -18.15
C PHE A 338 10.21 -8.71 -18.78
N LYS A 339 8.94 -8.46 -19.11
CA LYS A 339 8.48 -7.17 -19.65
C LYS A 339 8.53 -6.08 -18.56
N GLU A 340 9.26 -5.01 -18.80
CA GLU A 340 9.49 -3.94 -17.85
C GLU A 340 8.20 -3.21 -17.46
N THR A 341 7.23 -3.12 -18.38
CA THR A 341 5.91 -2.50 -18.15
C THR A 341 4.87 -3.43 -17.52
N GLY A 342 5.26 -4.63 -17.11
CA GLY A 342 4.41 -5.56 -16.35
C GLY A 342 3.98 -5.01 -14.99
N ASN A 343 2.96 -5.60 -14.38
CA ASN A 343 2.51 -5.19 -13.07
C ASN A 343 3.57 -5.48 -11.97
N ARG A 344 3.41 -4.88 -10.80
CA ARG A 344 4.41 -4.94 -9.72
C ARG A 344 4.66 -6.34 -9.19
N LYS A 345 3.59 -7.14 -9.03
CA LYS A 345 3.73 -8.52 -8.54
C LYS A 345 4.51 -9.37 -9.51
N GLU A 346 4.10 -9.36 -10.79
CA GLU A 346 4.77 -10.13 -11.83
C GLU A 346 6.24 -9.77 -11.96
N ARG A 347 6.58 -8.47 -11.94
CA ARG A 347 7.97 -8.00 -11.97
C ARG A 347 8.77 -8.42 -10.73
N ALA A 348 8.18 -8.29 -9.53
CA ALA A 348 8.84 -8.67 -8.29
C ALA A 348 9.10 -10.18 -8.24
N ASP A 349 8.11 -10.99 -8.58
CA ASP A 349 8.24 -12.45 -8.64
C ASP A 349 9.31 -12.86 -9.64
N ALA A 350 9.35 -12.23 -10.83
CA ALA A 350 10.36 -12.49 -11.84
C ALA A 350 11.79 -12.18 -11.35
N ILE A 351 11.99 -11.06 -10.63
CA ILE A 351 13.30 -10.72 -10.04
C ILE A 351 13.68 -11.73 -8.95
N LEU A 352 12.76 -12.11 -8.07
CA LEU A 352 13.03 -13.08 -7.01
C LEU A 352 13.39 -14.46 -7.56
N LEU A 353 12.74 -14.88 -8.66
CA LEU A 353 13.05 -16.14 -9.34
C LEU A 353 14.46 -16.20 -9.95
N LEU A 354 15.08 -15.03 -10.26
CA LEU A 354 16.49 -15.01 -10.68
C LEU A 354 17.43 -15.44 -9.56
N GLY A 355 17.03 -15.31 -8.29
CA GLY A 355 17.87 -15.55 -7.13
C GLY A 355 19.06 -14.56 -6.98
N ASN A 356 19.05 -13.47 -7.74
CA ASN A 356 20.04 -12.38 -7.68
C ASN A 356 19.39 -11.05 -8.13
N PRO A 357 19.92 -9.89 -7.70
CA PRO A 357 19.43 -8.61 -8.16
C PRO A 357 19.48 -8.48 -9.68
N ALA A 358 18.38 -8.00 -10.29
CA ALA A 358 18.36 -7.59 -11.69
C ALA A 358 19.07 -6.24 -11.86
N VAL A 359 19.35 -5.85 -13.09
CA VAL A 359 19.90 -4.52 -13.43
C VAL A 359 18.96 -3.82 -14.40
N ILE A 360 18.50 -2.61 -14.03
CA ILE A 360 17.83 -1.70 -14.95
C ILE A 360 18.84 -0.68 -15.48
N MET A 361 18.72 -0.33 -16.77
CA MET A 361 19.56 0.68 -17.37
C MET A 361 18.79 1.56 -18.34
N GLY A 362 19.30 2.77 -18.55
CA GLY A 362 18.91 3.71 -19.62
C GLY A 362 20.09 4.56 -20.04
N ASP A 363 20.00 5.13 -21.24
CA ASP A 363 20.99 6.07 -21.76
C ASP A 363 20.73 7.51 -21.31
N SER A 364 21.60 8.43 -21.69
CA SER A 364 21.49 9.84 -21.28
C SER A 364 20.22 10.50 -21.80
N TYR A 365 19.72 10.14 -22.97
CA TYR A 365 18.46 10.65 -23.51
C TYR A 365 17.27 10.24 -22.62
N ALA A 366 17.12 8.95 -22.36
CA ALA A 366 16.01 8.42 -21.57
C ALA A 366 16.06 8.98 -20.13
N VAL A 367 17.24 8.98 -19.51
CA VAL A 367 17.41 9.47 -18.13
C VAL A 367 17.14 10.97 -18.01
N LYS A 368 17.68 11.81 -18.90
CA LYS A 368 17.45 13.26 -18.92
C LYS A 368 15.97 13.60 -19.11
N LYS A 369 15.27 12.81 -19.92
CA LYS A 369 13.86 13.06 -20.25
C LYS A 369 12.90 12.58 -19.17
N GLN A 370 13.16 11.42 -18.54
CA GLN A 370 12.20 10.73 -17.71
C GLN A 370 12.51 10.86 -16.20
N VAL A 371 13.78 10.83 -15.82
CA VAL A 371 14.18 10.79 -14.41
C VAL A 371 14.26 12.19 -13.82
N VAL A 372 13.69 12.36 -12.62
CA VAL A 372 13.74 13.66 -11.94
C VAL A 372 15.15 13.96 -11.43
N PRO A 373 15.65 15.22 -11.59
CA PRO A 373 17.05 15.56 -11.31
C PRO A 373 17.52 15.20 -9.90
N HIS A 374 16.68 15.40 -8.88
CA HIS A 374 17.06 15.10 -7.50
C HIS A 374 17.24 13.59 -7.24
N ALA A 375 16.45 12.73 -7.92
CA ALA A 375 16.60 11.28 -7.80
C ALA A 375 17.88 10.79 -8.45
N LEU A 376 18.19 11.30 -9.65
CA LEU A 376 19.46 10.99 -10.31
C LEU A 376 20.65 11.45 -9.46
N LYS A 377 20.62 12.70 -8.98
CA LYS A 377 21.68 13.26 -8.14
C LYS A 377 21.88 12.44 -6.88
N GLY A 378 20.82 12.22 -6.10
CA GLY A 378 20.91 11.49 -4.83
C GLY A 378 21.31 10.02 -5.02
N GLY A 379 20.82 9.36 -6.08
CA GLY A 379 21.20 7.99 -6.40
C GLY A 379 22.67 7.84 -6.87
N LEU A 380 23.22 8.84 -7.55
CA LEU A 380 24.64 8.90 -7.89
C LEU A 380 25.51 9.16 -6.65
N GLU A 381 25.09 10.09 -5.77
CA GLU A 381 25.80 10.43 -4.54
C GLU A 381 25.87 9.26 -3.56
N ASN A 382 24.79 8.49 -3.43
CA ASN A 382 24.76 7.31 -2.53
C ASN A 382 25.27 6.02 -3.20
N GLY A 383 25.61 6.05 -4.50
CA GLY A 383 26.18 4.94 -5.25
C GLY A 383 25.18 3.85 -5.68
N ALA A 384 23.88 4.03 -5.42
CA ALA A 384 22.84 3.09 -5.87
C ALA A 384 22.54 3.20 -7.37
N ILE A 385 22.71 4.39 -7.94
CA ILE A 385 22.73 4.63 -9.38
C ILE A 385 24.18 4.84 -9.80
N LYS A 386 24.61 4.18 -10.87
CA LYS A 386 25.97 4.32 -11.41
C LYS A 386 25.94 4.83 -12.83
N LYS A 387 26.97 5.60 -13.21
CA LYS A 387 27.19 6.20 -14.52
C LYS A 387 28.34 5.50 -15.22
N PHE A 388 28.20 5.25 -16.53
CA PHE A 388 29.18 4.55 -17.35
C PHE A 388 29.33 5.25 -18.71
N ASP A 389 30.55 5.32 -19.23
CA ASP A 389 30.82 5.93 -20.52
C ASP A 389 30.63 4.94 -21.70
N SER A 390 30.59 3.63 -21.41
CA SER A 390 30.33 2.59 -22.40
C SER A 390 29.44 1.46 -21.86
N LEU A 391 28.79 0.73 -22.78
CA LEU A 391 28.06 -0.52 -22.45
C LEU A 391 29.00 -1.60 -21.93
N ASP A 392 30.24 -1.64 -22.41
CA ASP A 392 31.25 -2.59 -21.97
C ASP A 392 31.62 -2.39 -20.50
N ASP A 393 31.80 -1.12 -20.08
CA ASP A 393 32.10 -0.79 -18.68
C ASP A 393 30.91 -1.10 -17.77
N LEU A 394 29.69 -0.82 -18.22
CA LEU A 394 28.47 -1.17 -17.51
C LEU A 394 28.37 -2.70 -17.34
N ALA A 395 28.58 -3.47 -18.42
CA ALA A 395 28.52 -4.92 -18.36
C ALA A 395 29.55 -5.50 -17.38
N ARG A 396 30.82 -5.04 -17.47
CA ARG A 396 31.88 -5.48 -16.55
C ARG A 396 31.60 -5.12 -15.09
N ALA A 397 31.09 -3.92 -14.83
CA ALA A 397 30.77 -3.47 -13.46
C ALA A 397 29.70 -4.30 -12.77
N TYR A 398 28.79 -4.92 -13.51
CA TYR A 398 27.76 -5.81 -12.99
C TYR A 398 28.03 -7.29 -13.26
N GLY A 399 29.21 -7.65 -13.80
CA GLY A 399 29.60 -9.05 -14.07
C GLY A 399 28.79 -9.71 -15.16
N MET A 400 28.30 -8.94 -16.14
CA MET A 400 27.53 -9.45 -17.28
C MET A 400 28.44 -9.98 -18.39
N PRO A 401 28.02 -11.01 -19.14
CA PRO A 401 28.66 -11.38 -20.41
C PRO A 401 28.51 -10.21 -21.40
N VAL A 402 29.64 -9.56 -21.73
CA VAL A 402 29.66 -8.28 -22.49
C VAL A 402 28.96 -8.40 -23.81
N ASP A 403 29.30 -9.41 -24.62
CA ASP A 403 28.75 -9.59 -25.96
C ASP A 403 27.23 -9.88 -25.92
N ALA A 404 26.79 -10.78 -25.04
CA ALA A 404 25.37 -11.09 -24.88
C ALA A 404 24.55 -9.88 -24.41
N PHE A 405 25.13 -9.05 -23.56
CA PHE A 405 24.47 -7.80 -23.12
C PHE A 405 24.36 -6.78 -24.26
N LYS A 406 25.43 -6.60 -25.05
CA LYS A 406 25.43 -5.68 -26.21
C LYS A 406 24.44 -6.15 -27.28
N GLU A 407 24.38 -7.45 -27.55
CA GLU A 407 23.35 -8.03 -28.44
C GLU A 407 21.94 -7.75 -27.93
N GLN A 408 21.71 -7.88 -26.61
CA GLN A 408 20.41 -7.58 -26.02
C GLN A 408 20.05 -6.10 -26.16
N VAL A 409 21.01 -5.18 -25.98
CA VAL A 409 20.78 -3.73 -26.20
C VAL A 409 20.47 -3.46 -27.67
N ALA A 410 21.22 -4.04 -28.61
CA ALA A 410 20.95 -3.90 -30.05
C ALA A 410 19.54 -4.42 -30.42
N ARG A 411 19.14 -5.58 -29.82
CA ARG A 411 17.80 -6.11 -30.03
C ARG A 411 16.71 -5.19 -29.47
N TRP A 412 16.88 -4.66 -28.25
CA TRP A 412 15.99 -3.64 -27.69
C TRP A 412 15.87 -2.41 -28.58
N ASN A 413 16.98 -1.94 -29.14
CA ASN A 413 17.00 -0.78 -30.06
C ASN A 413 16.13 -1.03 -31.28
N SER A 414 16.16 -2.24 -31.86
CA SER A 414 15.29 -2.60 -32.99
C SER A 414 13.80 -2.56 -32.61
N PHE A 415 13.45 -2.88 -31.35
CA PHE A 415 12.06 -2.77 -30.85
C PHE A 415 11.66 -1.31 -30.64
N ALA A 416 12.58 -0.47 -30.11
CA ALA A 416 12.33 0.95 -29.95
C ALA A 416 12.06 1.65 -31.30
N GLU A 417 12.77 1.27 -32.37
CA GLU A 417 12.55 1.76 -33.75
C GLU A 417 11.19 1.31 -34.29
N LYS A 418 10.85 0.02 -34.12
CA LYS A 418 9.59 -0.57 -34.60
C LYS A 418 8.37 -0.20 -33.73
N ARG A 419 8.58 0.36 -32.55
CA ARG A 419 7.53 0.58 -31.54
C ARG A 419 6.82 -0.70 -31.09
N LYS A 420 7.52 -1.83 -31.15
CA LYS A 420 6.96 -3.14 -30.83
C LYS A 420 8.03 -4.05 -30.26
N ASP A 421 7.79 -4.56 -29.06
CA ASP A 421 8.61 -5.60 -28.44
C ASP A 421 8.05 -6.97 -28.80
N ASP A 422 8.70 -7.65 -29.74
CA ASP A 422 8.30 -8.97 -30.23
C ASP A 422 8.72 -10.10 -29.27
N ASP A 423 9.59 -9.85 -28.26
CA ASP A 423 10.09 -10.86 -27.35
C ASP A 423 9.20 -11.03 -26.11
N LEU A 424 8.92 -9.93 -25.41
CA LEU A 424 8.30 -9.93 -24.09
C LEU A 424 6.98 -9.12 -24.05
N GLY A 425 6.67 -8.41 -25.14
CA GLY A 425 5.46 -7.58 -25.21
C GLY A 425 5.50 -6.36 -24.27
N CYS A 426 6.69 -5.81 -24.02
CA CYS A 426 6.83 -4.57 -23.28
C CYS A 426 6.21 -3.40 -24.08
N MET A 427 5.46 -2.53 -23.40
CA MET A 427 4.98 -1.30 -24.01
C MET A 427 6.16 -0.35 -24.25
N ILE A 428 6.32 0.09 -25.51
CA ILE A 428 7.33 1.07 -25.91
C ILE A 428 6.61 2.37 -26.25
N PHE A 429 6.97 3.45 -25.55
CA PHE A 429 6.30 4.74 -25.75
C PHE A 429 6.71 5.40 -27.07
N LYS A 430 5.82 6.24 -27.63
CA LYS A 430 6.03 6.92 -28.94
C LYS A 430 7.31 7.74 -28.99
N ASP A 431 7.75 8.26 -27.88
CA ASP A 431 8.94 9.10 -27.71
C ASP A 431 10.16 8.35 -27.17
N ALA A 432 10.08 7.03 -26.98
CA ALA A 432 11.25 6.22 -26.71
C ALA A 432 12.17 6.17 -27.92
N LYS A 433 13.48 6.16 -27.69
CA LYS A 433 14.52 6.08 -28.71
C LYS A 433 15.41 4.86 -28.46
N PRO A 434 16.18 4.43 -29.47
CA PRO A 434 17.28 3.49 -29.26
C PRO A 434 18.21 3.94 -28.12
N THR A 435 18.66 3.02 -27.31
CA THR A 435 19.58 3.24 -26.18
C THR A 435 21.02 3.26 -26.73
N VAL A 436 21.49 4.46 -27.11
CA VAL A 436 22.80 4.66 -27.78
C VAL A 436 23.60 5.85 -27.26
N GLU A 437 22.98 6.78 -26.53
CA GLU A 437 23.62 8.02 -26.08
C GLU A 437 24.33 7.83 -24.74
N ALA A 438 25.66 7.78 -24.73
CA ALA A 438 26.43 7.84 -23.48
C ALA A 438 26.25 9.22 -22.80
N PRO A 439 26.43 9.30 -21.47
CA PRO A 439 26.66 8.20 -20.54
C PRO A 439 25.41 7.33 -20.32
N PHE A 440 25.68 6.06 -20.00
CA PHE A 440 24.66 5.12 -19.58
C PHE A 440 24.53 5.13 -18.06
N TYR A 441 23.31 4.92 -17.56
CA TYR A 441 23.02 4.87 -16.13
C TYR A 441 22.36 3.55 -15.80
N ALA A 442 22.72 2.97 -14.67
CA ALA A 442 22.15 1.71 -14.24
C ALA A 442 22.06 1.59 -12.70
N ALA A 443 21.13 0.76 -12.25
CA ALA A 443 20.93 0.44 -10.85
C ALA A 443 20.57 -1.04 -10.66
N ARG A 444 20.95 -1.65 -9.54
CA ARG A 444 20.49 -2.99 -9.16
C ARG A 444 19.09 -2.92 -8.57
N LEU A 445 18.28 -3.94 -8.89
CA LEU A 445 16.91 -4.07 -8.42
C LEU A 445 16.76 -5.33 -7.56
N TRP A 446 16.26 -5.14 -6.34
CA TRP A 446 15.85 -6.22 -5.46
C TRP A 446 14.58 -5.83 -4.73
N PRO A 447 13.51 -6.64 -4.80
CA PRO A 447 12.22 -6.26 -4.24
C PRO A 447 12.26 -6.07 -2.72
N LYS A 448 11.47 -5.09 -2.23
CA LYS A 448 11.21 -4.86 -0.80
C LYS A 448 9.70 -4.85 -0.55
N VAL A 449 9.28 -5.18 0.66
CA VAL A 449 7.87 -5.03 1.07
C VAL A 449 7.46 -3.58 0.91
N HIS A 450 6.34 -3.34 0.21
CA HIS A 450 5.94 -1.99 -0.18
C HIS A 450 4.52 -1.60 0.22
N HIS A 451 3.57 -2.51 0.14
CA HIS A 451 2.16 -2.21 0.41
C HIS A 451 1.43 -3.48 0.87
N THR A 452 0.53 -3.35 1.82
CA THR A 452 -0.36 -4.44 2.23
C THR A 452 -1.74 -4.19 1.63
N MET A 453 -2.24 -5.11 0.77
CA MET A 453 -3.57 -5.00 0.19
C MET A 453 -4.66 -5.48 1.14
N GLY A 454 -4.30 -6.33 2.10
CA GLY A 454 -5.19 -6.79 3.16
C GLY A 454 -5.36 -5.77 4.28
N GLY A 455 -6.46 -5.89 4.98
CA GLY A 455 -6.83 -5.01 6.08
C GLY A 455 -8.29 -5.20 6.48
N LEU A 456 -8.85 -4.23 7.19
CA LEU A 456 -10.23 -4.27 7.66
C LEU A 456 -11.23 -4.29 6.50
N VAL A 457 -12.27 -5.10 6.62
CA VAL A 457 -13.41 -5.07 5.70
C VAL A 457 -14.17 -3.77 5.88
N ILE A 458 -14.37 -3.03 4.79
CA ILE A 458 -15.23 -1.85 4.77
C ILE A 458 -16.32 -1.99 3.72
N ASN A 459 -17.40 -1.21 3.88
CA ASN A 459 -18.37 -0.97 2.81
C ASN A 459 -18.04 0.33 2.04
N LYS A 460 -18.84 0.66 1.00
CA LYS A 460 -18.65 1.90 0.21
C LYS A 460 -18.78 3.20 1.01
N ASP A 461 -19.43 3.14 2.16
CA ASP A 461 -19.60 4.27 3.08
C ASP A 461 -18.43 4.39 4.08
N ALA A 462 -17.38 3.57 3.90
CA ALA A 462 -16.19 3.45 4.75
C ALA A 462 -16.47 2.96 6.18
N GLN A 463 -17.64 2.36 6.45
CA GLN A 463 -17.93 1.73 7.73
C GLN A 463 -17.17 0.41 7.82
N VAL A 464 -16.51 0.16 8.95
CA VAL A 464 -15.86 -1.12 9.24
C VAL A 464 -16.93 -2.19 9.48
N MET A 465 -16.75 -3.36 8.86
CA MET A 465 -17.68 -4.48 8.96
C MET A 465 -17.18 -5.51 9.98
N GLY A 466 -18.12 -6.10 10.71
CA GLY A 466 -17.86 -7.24 11.58
C GLY A 466 -17.97 -8.58 10.84
N PHE A 467 -17.65 -9.68 11.53
CA PHE A 467 -17.79 -11.04 10.99
C PHE A 467 -19.25 -11.45 10.74
N ASP A 468 -20.20 -10.73 11.30
CA ASP A 468 -21.65 -10.90 11.04
C ASP A 468 -22.12 -10.11 9.80
N PHE A 469 -21.19 -9.53 9.04
CA PHE A 469 -21.44 -8.69 7.86
C PHE A 469 -22.28 -7.44 8.15
N LYS A 470 -22.28 -6.96 9.40
CA LYS A 470 -22.89 -5.70 9.78
C LYS A 470 -21.83 -4.67 10.15
N PRO A 471 -22.14 -3.36 10.01
CA PRO A 471 -21.21 -2.33 10.45
C PRO A 471 -20.92 -2.39 11.95
N VAL A 472 -19.65 -2.34 12.33
CA VAL A 472 -19.20 -2.06 13.69
C VAL A 472 -19.56 -0.60 14.00
N LYS A 473 -20.60 -0.41 14.81
CA LYS A 473 -21.15 0.93 15.08
C LYS A 473 -20.09 1.87 15.65
N GLY A 474 -20.01 3.07 15.10
CA GLY A 474 -19.08 4.10 15.53
C GLY A 474 -17.63 3.88 15.07
N LEU A 475 -17.37 2.92 14.15
CA LEU A 475 -16.04 2.68 13.59
C LEU A 475 -16.05 2.79 12.06
N TYR A 476 -15.19 3.64 11.53
CA TYR A 476 -14.89 3.83 10.11
C TYR A 476 -13.42 3.54 9.85
N ALA A 477 -13.07 3.20 8.62
CA ALA A 477 -11.66 3.08 8.23
C ALA A 477 -11.43 3.51 6.79
N ALA A 478 -10.20 3.97 6.48
CA ALA A 478 -9.82 4.37 5.12
C ALA A 478 -8.30 4.23 4.88
N GLY A 479 -7.93 4.03 3.61
CA GLY A 479 -6.55 3.86 3.16
C GLY A 479 -5.99 2.48 3.48
N GLU A 480 -4.67 2.33 3.53
CA GLU A 480 -3.97 1.04 3.57
C GLU A 480 -4.29 0.14 4.78
N VAL A 481 -5.00 0.65 5.80
CA VAL A 481 -5.52 -0.19 6.91
C VAL A 481 -6.73 -1.01 6.48
N THR A 482 -7.34 -0.71 5.33
CA THR A 482 -8.50 -1.42 4.78
C THR A 482 -8.10 -2.41 3.70
N GLY A 483 -8.85 -3.52 3.60
CA GLY A 483 -8.70 -4.54 2.56
C GLY A 483 -9.82 -4.50 1.52
N GLY A 484 -9.65 -5.26 0.44
CA GLY A 484 -10.67 -5.45 -0.59
C GLY A 484 -10.64 -4.45 -1.75
N VAL A 485 -10.04 -3.28 -1.60
CA VAL A 485 -9.98 -2.27 -2.67
C VAL A 485 -9.10 -2.73 -3.85
N HIS A 486 -7.96 -3.33 -3.55
CA HIS A 486 -6.90 -3.58 -4.55
C HIS A 486 -6.80 -5.02 -5.02
N GLY A 487 -7.47 -5.97 -4.38
CA GLY A 487 -7.31 -7.39 -4.67
C GLY A 487 -5.86 -7.85 -4.44
N ALA A 488 -5.35 -8.71 -5.34
CA ALA A 488 -4.00 -9.27 -5.21
C ALA A 488 -2.87 -8.26 -5.49
N VAL A 489 -3.10 -7.24 -6.31
CA VAL A 489 -2.06 -6.29 -6.76
C VAL A 489 -2.63 -4.88 -6.87
N ARG A 490 -2.06 -3.96 -6.11
CA ARG A 490 -2.36 -2.54 -6.22
C ARG A 490 -1.64 -1.92 -7.41
N LEU A 491 -2.37 -1.29 -8.32
CA LEU A 491 -1.80 -0.47 -9.39
C LEU A 491 -1.01 0.73 -8.82
N GLY A 492 0.04 1.14 -9.53
CA GLY A 492 0.81 2.34 -9.17
C GLY A 492 -0.09 3.56 -9.03
N SER A 493 0.22 4.46 -8.09
CA SER A 493 -0.51 5.70 -7.79
C SER A 493 -1.95 5.56 -7.27
N VAL A 494 -2.62 4.40 -7.39
CA VAL A 494 -4.02 4.22 -6.93
C VAL A 494 -4.15 4.29 -5.41
N ALA A 495 -3.11 3.95 -4.63
CA ALA A 495 -3.17 4.07 -3.16
C ALA A 495 -3.44 5.50 -2.67
N MET A 496 -2.90 6.50 -3.37
CA MET A 496 -3.15 7.89 -3.00
C MET A 496 -4.61 8.29 -3.29
N ALA A 497 -5.15 7.86 -4.44
CA ALA A 497 -6.56 8.07 -4.79
C ALA A 497 -7.48 7.37 -3.78
N ASP A 498 -7.22 6.09 -3.46
CA ASP A 498 -7.95 5.34 -2.44
C ASP A 498 -7.96 6.06 -1.08
N CYS A 499 -6.78 6.45 -0.59
CA CYS A 499 -6.66 7.17 0.69
C CYS A 499 -7.51 8.45 0.73
N ILE A 500 -7.46 9.29 -0.32
CA ILE A 500 -8.21 10.55 -0.34
C ILE A 500 -9.71 10.30 -0.54
N VAL A 501 -10.09 9.39 -1.44
CA VAL A 501 -11.50 9.06 -1.69
C VAL A 501 -12.17 8.53 -0.42
N PHE A 502 -11.64 7.43 0.14
CA PHE A 502 -12.26 6.84 1.32
C PHE A 502 -12.04 7.66 2.58
N GLY A 503 -10.91 8.39 2.70
CA GLY A 503 -10.70 9.35 3.78
C GLY A 503 -11.80 10.42 3.83
N ARG A 504 -12.11 11.03 2.70
CA ARG A 504 -13.19 12.01 2.58
C ARG A 504 -14.57 11.40 2.88
N ILE A 505 -14.86 10.20 2.37
CA ILE A 505 -16.12 9.49 2.65
C ILE A 505 -16.23 9.19 4.15
N ALA A 506 -15.19 8.63 4.76
CA ALA A 506 -15.17 8.30 6.18
C ALA A 506 -15.37 9.52 7.07
N GLY A 507 -14.67 10.62 6.79
CA GLY A 507 -14.79 11.87 7.56
C GLY A 507 -16.19 12.46 7.52
N LYS A 508 -16.79 12.55 6.32
CA LYS A 508 -18.16 13.05 6.13
C LYS A 508 -19.19 12.18 6.86
N ASN A 509 -19.08 10.85 6.74
CA ASN A 509 -20.03 9.92 7.33
C ASN A 509 -19.87 9.84 8.85
N ALA A 510 -18.65 9.79 9.37
CA ALA A 510 -18.38 9.83 10.81
C ALA A 510 -18.97 11.09 11.48
N ALA A 511 -18.87 12.25 10.81
CA ALA A 511 -19.44 13.49 11.35
C ALA A 511 -20.98 13.53 11.34
N ARG A 512 -21.63 12.75 10.46
CA ARG A 512 -23.10 12.65 10.38
C ARG A 512 -23.70 11.65 11.36
N GLU A 513 -22.89 10.79 11.98
CA GLU A 513 -23.36 9.88 13.01
C GLU A 513 -24.08 10.62 14.14
N LYS A 514 -25.12 10.00 14.68
CA LYS A 514 -25.76 10.50 15.90
C LYS A 514 -24.81 10.35 17.08
N ALA A 515 -24.65 11.43 17.84
CA ALA A 515 -23.91 11.37 19.08
C ALA A 515 -24.58 10.37 20.03
N TRP A 516 -23.77 9.50 20.64
CA TRP A 516 -24.25 8.67 21.73
C TRP A 516 -24.17 9.44 23.05
N SER A 517 -25.09 9.16 23.94
CA SER A 517 -25.22 9.81 25.25
C SER A 517 -24.58 8.99 26.36
#